data_e32a5f40fc2a7a0e7ad26efb52808b64
#
_entry.id   e32a5f40fc2a7a0e7ad26efb52808b64
#
_cell.length_a   1.000
_cell.length_b   1.000
_cell.length_c   1.000
_cell.angle_alpha   90.00
_cell.angle_beta   90.00
_cell.angle_gamma   90.00
#
_symmetry.space_group_name_H-M   'P 1'
#
loop_
_entity.id
_entity.type
_entity.pdbx_description
1 polymer ?
#
loop_
_entity_poly.entity_id
_entity_poly.type
_entity_poly.pdbx_seq_one_letter_code
_entity_poly.pdbx_strand_id
1 'polypeptide(L)'
;MNLHEYQGKEILNSFGVRIQRGIVASNPNEAVDAAKQLTEETGTSWYVVKAQVHAGGRGKGGGVKLAKSINDVQTISNDIIGMMLVTPQTSAEGKKVNQVLICEDVYYPGDSEPEEYYMSVLLNRNTGRNMIMYSTEGGMDIETVAEETPHLIFTEDIDPTLGLLPFQGRKIAFNLGLSGVALKEMAKFVSALYTAYIKSDSSMFEINPVLKTSDDKILAVDAKVTLDENALFRHKDYAAMRDLREENPVEVEAKAAGLNYVDLDGNVGCMVNGAGLAMGTMDLIKQAGGEPANFLDVGGTADAQRVETAFGIILQDSNVKAILVNIFGGIVRCDRVAQGVVDAYKSMGDKINVPIICRLQGTNAAEAKELIDNSGMQIISATEFQEAADKVQEVLKL
;
A
#
# COMPACT_ATOMS: atom_id res chain seq x y z
N MET A 1 5.86 0.00 -1.92
CA MET A 1 5.41 1.14 -2.74
C MET A 1 4.37 0.64 -3.73
N ASN A 2 3.15 1.16 -3.69
CA ASN A 2 2.10 0.83 -4.66
C ASN A 2 2.33 1.58 -5.96
N LEU A 3 1.92 0.97 -7.07
CA LEU A 3 1.99 1.55 -8.41
C LEU A 3 0.59 1.77 -8.98
N HIS A 4 0.45 2.75 -9.89
CA HIS A 4 -0.73 2.84 -10.74
C HIS A 4 -0.78 1.66 -11.73
N GLU A 5 -1.97 1.32 -12.21
CA GLU A 5 -2.18 0.21 -13.15
C GLU A 5 -1.27 0.32 -14.38
N TYR A 6 -1.17 1.51 -14.98
CA TYR A 6 -0.34 1.69 -16.18
C TYR A 6 1.15 1.44 -15.92
N GLN A 7 1.67 1.85 -14.76
CA GLN A 7 3.05 1.60 -14.35
C GLN A 7 3.30 0.11 -14.12
N GLY A 8 2.37 -0.57 -13.43
CA GLY A 8 2.42 -2.02 -13.25
C GLY A 8 2.41 -2.77 -14.58
N LYS A 9 1.57 -2.33 -15.54
CA LYS A 9 1.52 -2.88 -16.89
C LYS A 9 2.82 -2.65 -17.67
N GLU A 10 3.46 -1.49 -17.53
CA GLU A 10 4.77 -1.22 -18.14
C GLU A 10 5.84 -2.19 -17.63
N ILE A 11 5.88 -2.44 -16.33
CA ILE A 11 6.80 -3.44 -15.75
C ILE A 11 6.49 -4.83 -16.31
N LEU A 12 5.23 -5.27 -16.28
CA LEU A 12 4.82 -6.56 -16.83
C LEU A 12 5.24 -6.73 -18.28
N ASN A 13 4.97 -5.72 -19.12
CA ASN A 13 5.30 -5.74 -20.54
C ASN A 13 6.82 -5.82 -20.78
N SER A 14 7.63 -5.16 -19.96
CA SER A 14 9.10 -5.20 -20.05
C SER A 14 9.69 -6.60 -19.84
N PHE A 15 8.96 -7.48 -19.14
CA PHE A 15 9.30 -8.88 -18.92
C PHE A 15 8.57 -9.84 -19.87
N GLY A 16 7.87 -9.32 -20.88
CA GLY A 16 7.20 -10.12 -21.92
C GLY A 16 5.82 -10.65 -21.52
N VAL A 17 5.23 -10.15 -20.42
CA VAL A 17 3.81 -10.38 -20.12
C VAL A 17 2.98 -9.56 -21.09
N ARG A 18 2.09 -10.22 -21.84
CA ARG A 18 1.16 -9.50 -22.72
C ARG A 18 0.15 -8.74 -21.88
N ILE A 19 -0.07 -7.48 -22.21
CA ILE A 19 -0.99 -6.58 -21.50
C ILE A 19 -2.05 -6.01 -22.44
N GLN A 20 -3.19 -5.62 -21.91
CA GLN A 20 -4.10 -4.69 -22.59
C GLN A 20 -3.38 -3.35 -22.74
N ARG A 21 -3.24 -2.86 -23.98
CA ARG A 21 -2.59 -1.57 -24.25
C ARG A 21 -3.42 -0.42 -23.71
N GLY A 22 -2.71 0.59 -23.21
CA GLY A 22 -3.35 1.79 -22.71
C GLY A 22 -2.40 2.97 -22.66
N ILE A 23 -2.95 4.17 -22.74
CA ILE A 23 -2.23 5.44 -22.68
C ILE A 23 -2.85 6.29 -21.59
N VAL A 24 -2.01 6.82 -20.68
CA VAL A 24 -2.45 7.66 -19.57
C VAL A 24 -2.76 9.08 -20.06
N ALA A 25 -3.80 9.70 -19.49
CA ALA A 25 -4.21 11.06 -19.77
C ALA A 25 -4.60 11.79 -18.47
N SER A 26 -4.18 13.05 -18.33
CA SER A 26 -4.44 13.89 -17.17
C SER A 26 -5.57 14.90 -17.39
N ASN A 27 -6.08 14.99 -18.61
CA ASN A 27 -7.23 15.83 -18.97
C ASN A 27 -7.99 15.22 -20.17
N PRO A 28 -9.24 15.65 -20.43
CA PRO A 28 -10.07 15.09 -21.49
C PRO A 28 -9.50 15.23 -22.92
N ASN A 29 -8.70 16.25 -23.20
CA ASN A 29 -8.10 16.42 -24.51
C ASN A 29 -6.98 15.38 -24.75
N GLU A 30 -6.12 15.18 -23.76
CA GLU A 30 -5.11 14.11 -23.80
C GLU A 30 -5.77 12.73 -23.92
N ALA A 31 -6.94 12.51 -23.28
CA ALA A 31 -7.68 11.26 -23.40
C ALA A 31 -8.18 11.01 -24.83
N VAL A 32 -8.64 12.06 -25.53
CA VAL A 32 -9.02 11.99 -26.94
C VAL A 32 -7.82 11.67 -27.83
N ASP A 33 -6.67 12.29 -27.58
CA ASP A 33 -5.47 12.02 -28.36
C ASP A 33 -4.92 10.61 -28.11
N ALA A 34 -4.97 10.14 -26.85
CA ALA A 34 -4.68 8.75 -26.49
C ALA A 34 -5.57 7.75 -27.22
N ALA A 35 -6.88 8.01 -27.31
CA ALA A 35 -7.81 7.16 -28.03
C ALA A 35 -7.51 7.09 -29.53
N LYS A 36 -7.18 8.22 -30.17
CA LYS A 36 -6.77 8.26 -31.58
C LYS A 36 -5.50 7.45 -31.82
N GLN A 37 -4.49 7.64 -30.96
CA GLN A 37 -3.24 6.89 -31.04
C GLN A 37 -3.48 5.39 -30.90
N LEU A 38 -4.30 4.96 -29.92
CA LEU A 38 -4.67 3.55 -29.77
C LEU A 38 -5.37 2.99 -31.00
N THR A 39 -6.25 3.78 -31.64
CA THR A 39 -6.88 3.37 -32.90
C THR A 39 -5.84 3.13 -34.00
N GLU A 40 -4.87 4.01 -34.15
CA GLU A 40 -3.81 3.88 -35.18
C GLU A 40 -2.90 2.66 -34.86
N GLU A 41 -2.59 2.40 -33.60
CA GLU A 41 -1.69 1.31 -33.23
C GLU A 41 -2.33 -0.08 -33.20
N THR A 42 -3.62 -0.17 -32.82
CA THR A 42 -4.28 -1.46 -32.52
C THR A 42 -5.50 -1.73 -33.43
N GLY A 43 -6.02 -0.71 -34.11
CA GLY A 43 -7.26 -0.80 -34.90
C GLY A 43 -8.52 -0.79 -34.02
N THR A 44 -8.40 -0.56 -32.70
CA THR A 44 -9.56 -0.52 -31.79
C THR A 44 -10.50 0.62 -32.12
N SER A 45 -11.81 0.38 -32.01
CA SER A 45 -12.85 1.40 -32.17
C SER A 45 -13.64 1.65 -30.91
N TRP A 46 -13.46 0.79 -29.88
CA TRP A 46 -14.02 0.93 -28.55
C TRP A 46 -12.89 1.02 -27.54
N TYR A 47 -13.16 1.72 -26.45
CA TYR A 47 -12.15 2.01 -25.45
C TYR A 47 -12.68 1.75 -24.05
N VAL A 48 -11.78 1.52 -23.10
CA VAL A 48 -12.11 1.47 -21.68
C VAL A 48 -11.38 2.63 -20.99
N VAL A 49 -12.14 3.52 -20.35
CA VAL A 49 -11.61 4.62 -19.54
C VAL A 49 -11.51 4.16 -18.10
N LYS A 50 -10.30 4.12 -17.53
CA LYS A 50 -10.03 3.60 -16.18
C LYS A 50 -9.40 4.67 -15.31
N ALA A 51 -10.05 5.03 -14.21
CA ALA A 51 -9.47 5.89 -13.17
C ALA A 51 -8.15 5.30 -12.65
N GLN A 52 -7.13 6.13 -12.48
CA GLN A 52 -5.84 5.73 -11.93
C GLN A 52 -5.75 6.21 -10.48
N VAL A 53 -6.02 5.29 -9.54
CA VAL A 53 -5.91 5.47 -8.08
C VAL A 53 -5.34 4.19 -7.46
N HIS A 54 -4.67 4.31 -6.33
CA HIS A 54 -4.15 3.15 -5.57
C HIS A 54 -5.27 2.50 -4.75
N ALA A 55 -6.31 2.00 -5.43
CA ALA A 55 -7.41 1.25 -4.81
C ALA A 55 -7.98 0.25 -5.81
N GLY A 56 -8.36 -0.92 -5.33
CA GLY A 56 -9.13 -1.92 -6.08
C GLY A 56 -10.63 -1.58 -6.10
N GLY A 57 -11.41 -2.37 -6.87
CA GLY A 57 -12.86 -2.18 -6.95
C GLY A 57 -13.31 -0.92 -7.69
N ARG A 58 -12.45 -0.32 -8.51
CA ARG A 58 -12.72 0.94 -9.26
C ARG A 58 -13.98 0.85 -10.12
N GLY A 59 -14.25 -0.32 -10.71
CA GLY A 59 -15.47 -0.53 -11.50
C GLY A 59 -16.74 -0.36 -10.68
N LYS A 60 -16.79 -0.88 -9.43
CA LYS A 60 -17.91 -0.75 -8.52
C LYS A 60 -18.16 0.71 -8.10
N GLY A 61 -17.09 1.51 -8.01
CA GLY A 61 -17.14 2.95 -7.73
C GLY A 61 -17.44 3.83 -8.95
N GLY A 62 -17.63 3.26 -10.14
CA GLY A 62 -17.86 4.01 -11.38
C GLY A 62 -16.61 4.58 -12.04
N GLY A 63 -15.42 4.18 -11.57
CA GLY A 63 -14.11 4.60 -12.10
C GLY A 63 -13.64 3.83 -13.35
N VAL A 64 -14.44 2.88 -13.87
CA VAL A 64 -14.15 2.14 -15.09
C VAL A 64 -15.38 2.17 -15.98
N LYS A 65 -15.26 2.71 -17.19
CA LYS A 65 -16.39 2.84 -18.12
C LYS A 65 -15.98 2.51 -19.56
N LEU A 66 -16.89 1.84 -20.27
CA LEU A 66 -16.75 1.55 -21.70
C LEU A 66 -17.13 2.80 -22.51
N ALA A 67 -16.28 3.17 -23.46
CA ALA A 67 -16.51 4.23 -24.44
C ALA A 67 -16.59 3.62 -25.84
N LYS A 68 -17.67 3.86 -26.56
CA LYS A 68 -17.91 3.30 -27.91
C LYS A 68 -17.51 4.25 -29.03
N SER A 69 -17.03 5.41 -28.67
CA SER A 69 -16.56 6.46 -29.58
C SER A 69 -15.53 7.35 -28.92
N ILE A 70 -14.77 8.12 -29.72
CA ILE A 70 -13.85 9.13 -29.21
C ILE A 70 -14.59 10.24 -28.43
N ASN A 71 -15.82 10.58 -28.84
CA ASN A 71 -16.64 11.54 -28.08
C ASN A 71 -17.03 11.01 -26.71
N ASP A 72 -17.34 9.72 -26.60
CA ASP A 72 -17.60 9.09 -25.30
C ASP A 72 -16.34 9.12 -24.41
N VAL A 73 -15.15 8.88 -25.00
CA VAL A 73 -13.88 8.99 -24.25
C VAL A 73 -13.73 10.38 -23.64
N GLN A 74 -14.01 11.44 -24.41
CA GLN A 74 -13.94 12.81 -23.92
C GLN A 74 -14.91 13.06 -22.75
N THR A 75 -16.19 12.67 -22.94
CA THR A 75 -17.24 12.86 -21.95
C THR A 75 -16.95 12.08 -20.67
N ILE A 76 -16.63 10.80 -20.80
CA ILE A 76 -16.34 9.92 -19.64
C ILE A 76 -15.08 10.39 -18.90
N SER A 77 -14.04 10.80 -19.63
CA SER A 77 -12.81 11.30 -19.00
C SER A 77 -13.06 12.61 -18.22
N ASN A 78 -13.93 13.49 -18.76
CA ASN A 78 -14.34 14.70 -18.07
C ASN A 78 -15.12 14.41 -16.77
N ASP A 79 -15.92 13.36 -16.75
CA ASP A 79 -16.69 12.95 -15.57
C ASP A 79 -15.80 12.30 -14.50
N ILE A 80 -14.81 11.51 -14.94
CA ILE A 80 -13.96 10.72 -14.02
C ILE A 80 -12.79 11.55 -13.47
N ILE A 81 -12.14 12.38 -14.29
CA ILE A 81 -11.02 13.19 -13.81
C ILE A 81 -11.54 14.25 -12.84
N GLY A 82 -10.97 14.27 -11.63
CA GLY A 82 -11.35 15.18 -10.56
C GLY A 82 -12.45 14.65 -9.62
N MET A 83 -13.12 13.53 -9.95
CA MET A 83 -14.11 12.92 -9.05
C MET A 83 -13.44 12.36 -7.79
N MET A 84 -14.18 12.30 -6.69
CA MET A 84 -13.82 11.54 -5.50
C MET A 84 -14.34 10.11 -5.67
N LEU A 85 -13.43 9.19 -5.96
CA LEU A 85 -13.78 7.79 -6.22
C LEU A 85 -13.84 7.02 -4.91
N VAL A 86 -15.04 6.56 -4.55
CA VAL A 86 -15.28 5.67 -3.41
C VAL A 86 -15.38 4.24 -3.90
N THR A 87 -14.56 3.35 -3.34
CA THR A 87 -14.54 1.92 -3.63
C THR A 87 -14.60 1.12 -2.33
N PRO A 88 -14.80 -0.21 -2.37
CA PRO A 88 -14.72 -1.03 -1.15
C PRO A 88 -13.35 -0.98 -0.44
N GLN A 89 -12.30 -0.52 -1.13
CA GLN A 89 -10.93 -0.43 -0.60
C GLN A 89 -10.50 1.01 -0.24
N THR A 90 -11.39 2.00 -0.33
CA THR A 90 -11.12 3.38 0.09
C THR A 90 -11.88 3.72 1.37
N SER A 91 -11.48 4.81 2.04
CA SER A 91 -12.33 5.44 3.05
C SER A 91 -13.64 5.97 2.44
N ALA A 92 -14.58 6.36 3.29
CA ALA A 92 -15.85 6.98 2.87
C ALA A 92 -15.65 8.31 2.12
N GLU A 93 -14.54 8.99 2.34
CA GLU A 93 -14.16 10.23 1.64
C GLU A 93 -13.70 9.96 0.20
N GLY A 94 -13.28 8.72 -0.08
CA GLY A 94 -12.77 8.31 -1.38
C GLY A 94 -11.36 8.85 -1.68
N LYS A 95 -10.95 8.62 -2.94
CA LYS A 95 -9.69 9.14 -3.48
C LYS A 95 -9.95 10.01 -4.71
N LYS A 96 -9.27 11.14 -4.79
CA LYS A 96 -9.38 12.04 -5.94
C LYS A 96 -8.71 11.42 -7.16
N VAL A 97 -9.44 11.31 -8.26
CA VAL A 97 -8.90 10.84 -9.54
C VAL A 97 -8.15 11.97 -10.22
N ASN A 98 -6.83 11.84 -10.38
CA ASN A 98 -6.01 12.84 -11.03
C ASN A 98 -5.75 12.54 -12.51
N GLN A 99 -5.89 11.28 -12.93
CA GLN A 99 -5.61 10.82 -14.29
C GLN A 99 -6.41 9.57 -14.61
N VAL A 100 -6.58 9.32 -15.90
CA VAL A 100 -7.23 8.11 -16.43
C VAL A 100 -6.29 7.36 -17.36
N LEU A 101 -6.50 6.05 -17.47
CA LEU A 101 -5.87 5.20 -18.48
C LEU A 101 -6.91 4.89 -19.54
N ILE A 102 -6.62 5.28 -20.79
CA ILE A 102 -7.45 4.94 -21.94
C ILE A 102 -6.91 3.64 -22.53
N CYS A 103 -7.70 2.58 -22.48
CA CYS A 103 -7.31 1.25 -22.94
C CYS A 103 -8.05 0.86 -24.22
N GLU A 104 -7.43 0.01 -25.03
CA GLU A 104 -8.09 -0.70 -26.13
C GLU A 104 -9.17 -1.65 -25.62
N ASP A 105 -10.19 -1.93 -26.41
CA ASP A 105 -11.11 -3.04 -26.15
C ASP A 105 -10.44 -4.37 -26.54
N VAL A 106 -10.49 -5.33 -25.62
CA VAL A 106 -9.91 -6.68 -25.80
C VAL A 106 -10.96 -7.78 -25.76
N TYR A 107 -12.25 -7.42 -25.66
CA TYR A 107 -13.39 -8.34 -25.67
C TYR A 107 -14.05 -8.41 -27.05
N TYR A 108 -13.23 -8.67 -28.07
CA TYR A 108 -13.69 -8.78 -29.43
C TYR A 108 -14.19 -10.18 -29.76
N PRO A 109 -15.16 -10.33 -30.69
CA PRO A 109 -15.65 -11.64 -31.14
C PRO A 109 -14.58 -12.40 -31.92
N GLY A 110 -14.56 -13.72 -31.84
CA GLY A 110 -13.61 -14.60 -32.52
C GLY A 110 -14.03 -16.06 -32.49
N ASP A 111 -13.05 -16.97 -32.58
CA ASP A 111 -13.29 -18.41 -32.67
C ASP A 111 -13.71 -19.06 -31.33
N SER A 112 -13.40 -18.42 -30.20
CA SER A 112 -13.79 -18.87 -28.88
C SER A 112 -14.37 -17.72 -28.05
N GLU A 113 -15.08 -18.05 -26.95
CA GLU A 113 -15.55 -17.03 -26.01
C GLU A 113 -14.38 -16.53 -25.14
N PRO A 114 -14.31 -15.20 -24.88
CA PRO A 114 -13.37 -14.66 -23.88
C PRO A 114 -13.66 -15.21 -22.48
N GLU A 115 -12.60 -15.53 -21.75
CA GLU A 115 -12.71 -16.06 -20.39
C GLU A 115 -11.80 -15.27 -19.45
N GLU A 116 -12.30 -14.96 -18.25
CA GLU A 116 -11.59 -14.20 -17.23
C GLU A 116 -11.09 -15.11 -16.12
N TYR A 117 -9.85 -14.88 -15.67
CA TYR A 117 -9.21 -15.58 -14.57
C TYR A 117 -8.64 -14.60 -13.57
N TYR A 118 -8.50 -15.05 -12.34
CA TYR A 118 -7.70 -14.37 -11.31
C TYR A 118 -6.30 -14.97 -11.25
N MET A 119 -5.27 -14.14 -11.08
CA MET A 119 -3.92 -14.60 -10.82
C MET A 119 -3.14 -13.58 -9.98
N SER A 120 -2.47 -14.07 -8.92
CA SER A 120 -1.56 -13.26 -8.13
C SER A 120 -0.27 -14.00 -7.81
N VAL A 121 0.80 -13.24 -7.61
CA VAL A 121 2.08 -13.73 -7.10
C VAL A 121 2.38 -12.97 -5.81
N LEU A 122 2.59 -13.68 -4.73
CA LEU A 122 2.83 -13.11 -3.40
C LEU A 122 3.63 -14.07 -2.51
N LEU A 123 4.07 -13.56 -1.35
CA LEU A 123 4.74 -14.36 -0.33
C LEU A 123 3.70 -15.11 0.53
N ASN A 124 3.80 -16.43 0.57
CA ASN A 124 3.13 -17.24 1.59
C ASN A 124 3.91 -17.14 2.91
N ARG A 125 3.39 -16.38 3.86
CA ARG A 125 4.06 -16.13 5.14
C ARG A 125 4.15 -17.37 6.02
N ASN A 126 3.27 -18.34 5.85
CA ASN A 126 3.27 -19.58 6.64
C ASN A 126 4.42 -20.51 6.23
N THR A 127 4.74 -20.55 4.93
CA THR A 127 5.78 -21.43 4.39
C THR A 127 7.10 -20.69 4.11
N GLY A 128 7.09 -19.34 4.10
CA GLY A 128 8.23 -18.51 3.70
C GLY A 128 8.58 -18.63 2.21
N ARG A 129 7.64 -19.11 1.38
CA ARG A 129 7.83 -19.31 -0.06
C ARG A 129 6.97 -18.36 -0.87
N ASN A 130 7.43 -17.98 -2.03
CA ASN A 130 6.55 -17.33 -3.00
C ASN A 130 5.52 -18.35 -3.49
N MET A 131 4.31 -17.87 -3.74
CA MET A 131 3.24 -18.68 -4.32
C MET A 131 2.55 -17.93 -5.45
N ILE A 132 2.01 -18.69 -6.38
CA ILE A 132 1.03 -18.21 -7.36
C ILE A 132 -0.34 -18.68 -6.89
N MET A 133 -1.24 -17.74 -6.66
CA MET A 133 -2.66 -18.00 -6.39
C MET A 133 -3.44 -17.71 -7.66
N TYR A 134 -4.38 -18.58 -8.02
CA TYR A 134 -5.16 -18.41 -9.25
C TYR A 134 -6.55 -19.04 -9.11
N SER A 135 -7.51 -18.53 -9.88
CA SER A 135 -8.90 -18.98 -9.89
C SER A 135 -9.52 -18.83 -11.27
N THR A 136 -10.54 -19.64 -11.56
CA THR A 136 -11.42 -19.50 -12.71
C THR A 136 -12.41 -18.35 -12.58
N GLU A 137 -12.55 -17.78 -11.37
CA GLU A 137 -13.43 -16.66 -11.05
C GLU A 137 -12.67 -15.33 -11.23
N GLY A 138 -12.45 -14.91 -12.48
CA GLY A 138 -11.85 -13.62 -12.79
C GLY A 138 -12.86 -12.47 -12.74
N GLY A 139 -12.35 -11.24 -12.59
CA GLY A 139 -13.19 -10.04 -12.53
C GLY A 139 -13.96 -9.85 -11.22
N MET A 140 -13.90 -10.83 -10.31
CA MET A 140 -14.53 -10.80 -8.99
C MET A 140 -13.52 -10.48 -7.88
N ASP A 141 -13.99 -10.01 -6.72
CA ASP A 141 -13.15 -9.85 -5.54
C ASP A 141 -12.74 -11.23 -5.01
N ILE A 142 -11.44 -11.47 -4.88
CA ILE A 142 -10.92 -12.78 -4.47
C ILE A 142 -11.35 -13.16 -3.05
N GLU A 143 -11.60 -12.19 -2.18
CA GLU A 143 -12.12 -12.39 -0.82
C GLU A 143 -13.53 -13.02 -0.88
N THR A 144 -14.39 -12.52 -1.78
CA THR A 144 -15.72 -13.11 -2.02
C THR A 144 -15.60 -14.53 -2.54
N VAL A 145 -14.70 -14.79 -3.47
CA VAL A 145 -14.45 -16.16 -3.97
C VAL A 145 -13.95 -17.07 -2.85
N ALA A 146 -13.12 -16.57 -1.94
CA ALA A 146 -12.61 -17.32 -0.79
C ALA A 146 -13.71 -17.68 0.22
N GLU A 147 -14.73 -16.85 0.36
CA GLU A 147 -15.88 -17.08 1.24
C GLU A 147 -16.92 -18.02 0.60
N GLU A 148 -17.29 -17.76 -0.65
CA GLU A 148 -18.40 -18.45 -1.31
C GLU A 148 -17.96 -19.74 -2.02
N THR A 149 -16.81 -19.73 -2.70
CA THR A 149 -16.32 -20.83 -3.53
C THR A 149 -14.84 -21.15 -3.33
N PRO A 150 -14.37 -21.41 -2.09
CA PRO A 150 -12.95 -21.57 -1.78
C PRO A 150 -12.27 -22.72 -2.56
N HIS A 151 -13.04 -23.69 -3.03
CA HIS A 151 -12.55 -24.81 -3.83
C HIS A 151 -12.12 -24.40 -5.26
N LEU A 152 -12.48 -23.21 -5.72
CA LEU A 152 -12.04 -22.62 -6.99
C LEU A 152 -10.75 -21.81 -6.87
N ILE A 153 -10.21 -21.65 -5.66
CA ILE A 153 -8.92 -21.02 -5.44
C ILE A 153 -7.84 -22.10 -5.38
N PHE A 154 -6.90 -21.99 -6.28
CA PHE A 154 -5.73 -22.86 -6.35
C PHE A 154 -4.47 -22.11 -5.96
N THR A 155 -3.52 -22.82 -5.39
CA THR A 155 -2.20 -22.27 -5.06
C THR A 155 -1.08 -23.18 -5.57
N GLU A 156 0.03 -22.56 -5.98
CA GLU A 156 1.23 -23.26 -6.38
C GLU A 156 2.41 -22.63 -5.65
N ASP A 157 2.96 -23.31 -4.64
CA ASP A 157 4.13 -22.89 -3.92
C ASP A 157 5.40 -23.07 -4.78
N ILE A 158 6.29 -22.09 -4.73
CA ILE A 158 7.50 -22.07 -5.54
C ILE A 158 8.71 -22.19 -4.63
N ASP A 159 9.52 -23.20 -4.88
CA ASP A 159 10.77 -23.38 -4.17
C ASP A 159 11.75 -22.23 -4.49
N PRO A 160 12.24 -21.48 -3.50
CA PRO A 160 13.11 -20.31 -3.74
C PRO A 160 14.45 -20.68 -4.36
N THR A 161 14.89 -21.95 -4.23
CA THR A 161 16.15 -22.42 -4.80
C THR A 161 16.03 -22.76 -6.28
N LEU A 162 14.86 -23.33 -6.66
CA LEU A 162 14.60 -23.79 -8.04
C LEU A 162 13.91 -22.73 -8.89
N GLY A 163 13.16 -21.84 -8.26
CA GLY A 163 12.23 -20.92 -8.95
C GLY A 163 11.05 -21.65 -9.57
N LEU A 164 10.28 -20.95 -10.39
CA LEU A 164 9.13 -21.53 -11.10
C LEU A 164 9.61 -22.53 -12.17
N LEU A 165 9.15 -23.76 -12.06
CA LEU A 165 9.47 -24.81 -13.00
C LEU A 165 8.42 -24.90 -14.14
N PRO A 166 8.81 -25.27 -15.37
CA PRO A 166 7.92 -25.29 -16.53
C PRO A 166 6.68 -26.17 -16.36
N PHE A 167 6.75 -27.23 -15.55
CA PHE A 167 5.59 -28.08 -15.30
C PHE A 167 4.52 -27.37 -14.44
N GLN A 168 4.94 -26.48 -13.53
CA GLN A 168 4.03 -25.70 -12.67
C GLN A 168 3.15 -24.75 -13.53
N GLY A 169 3.76 -24.05 -14.49
CA GLY A 169 3.01 -23.22 -15.44
C GLY A 169 1.97 -24.02 -16.24
N ARG A 170 2.34 -25.25 -16.66
CA ARG A 170 1.36 -26.15 -17.34
C ARG A 170 0.27 -26.65 -16.39
N LYS A 171 0.61 -27.00 -15.15
CA LYS A 171 -0.34 -27.39 -14.12
C LYS A 171 -1.37 -26.30 -13.85
N ILE A 172 -0.92 -25.05 -13.72
CA ILE A 172 -1.79 -23.88 -13.56
C ILE A 172 -2.76 -23.78 -14.74
N ALA A 173 -2.25 -23.87 -15.97
CA ALA A 173 -3.08 -23.81 -17.18
C ALA A 173 -4.10 -24.95 -17.24
N PHE A 174 -3.73 -26.18 -16.85
CA PHE A 174 -4.67 -27.30 -16.76
C PHE A 174 -5.76 -27.08 -15.70
N ASN A 175 -5.40 -26.61 -14.54
CA ASN A 175 -6.35 -26.35 -13.45
C ASN A 175 -7.35 -25.24 -13.82
N LEU A 176 -6.94 -24.30 -14.68
CA LEU A 176 -7.83 -23.28 -15.26
C LEU A 176 -8.68 -23.82 -16.45
N GLY A 177 -8.61 -25.11 -16.75
CA GLY A 177 -9.39 -25.74 -17.81
C GLY A 177 -8.88 -25.48 -19.24
N LEU A 178 -7.69 -24.89 -19.39
CA LEU A 178 -7.16 -24.51 -20.69
C LEU A 178 -6.58 -25.70 -21.47
N SER A 179 -6.68 -25.61 -22.80
CA SER A 179 -6.13 -26.58 -23.73
C SER A 179 -5.52 -25.91 -24.97
N GLY A 180 -4.89 -26.67 -25.84
CA GLY A 180 -4.43 -26.20 -27.14
C GLY A 180 -3.43 -25.04 -27.09
N VAL A 181 -3.77 -23.96 -27.77
CA VAL A 181 -2.95 -22.72 -27.86
C VAL A 181 -3.01 -21.97 -26.52
N ALA A 182 -4.20 -21.78 -25.97
CA ALA A 182 -4.41 -21.06 -24.72
C ALA A 182 -3.61 -21.65 -23.55
N LEU A 183 -3.48 -22.99 -23.45
CA LEU A 183 -2.65 -23.64 -22.45
C LEU A 183 -1.17 -23.21 -22.56
N LYS A 184 -0.64 -23.20 -23.79
CA LYS A 184 0.76 -22.82 -24.04
C LYS A 184 1.00 -21.33 -23.75
N GLU A 185 0.05 -20.49 -24.13
CA GLU A 185 0.13 -19.04 -23.87
C GLU A 185 0.02 -18.75 -22.37
N MET A 186 -0.87 -19.44 -21.63
CA MET A 186 -0.96 -19.31 -20.17
C MET A 186 0.34 -19.75 -19.48
N ALA A 187 0.93 -20.87 -19.88
CA ALA A 187 2.20 -21.32 -19.30
C ALA A 187 3.34 -20.31 -19.54
N LYS A 188 3.38 -19.65 -20.69
CA LYS A 188 4.33 -18.56 -20.97
C LYS A 188 4.02 -17.33 -20.11
N PHE A 189 2.74 -16.94 -20.02
CA PHE A 189 2.27 -15.82 -19.22
C PHE A 189 2.70 -15.98 -17.77
N VAL A 190 2.42 -17.13 -17.16
CA VAL A 190 2.80 -17.45 -15.77
C VAL A 190 4.31 -17.36 -15.55
N SER A 191 5.12 -17.88 -16.49
CA SER A 191 6.58 -17.82 -16.40
C SER A 191 7.09 -16.37 -16.48
N ALA A 192 6.54 -15.57 -17.38
CA ALA A 192 6.89 -14.16 -17.53
C ALA A 192 6.45 -13.34 -16.30
N LEU A 193 5.24 -13.59 -15.79
CA LEU A 193 4.70 -12.94 -14.59
C LEU A 193 5.57 -13.21 -13.36
N TYR A 194 5.95 -14.46 -13.12
CA TYR A 194 6.84 -14.80 -12.01
C TYR A 194 8.23 -14.19 -12.17
N THR A 195 8.74 -14.15 -13.39
CA THR A 195 10.02 -13.50 -13.70
C THR A 195 9.94 -12.00 -13.40
N ALA A 196 8.87 -11.33 -13.80
CA ALA A 196 8.61 -9.93 -13.50
C ALA A 196 8.60 -9.70 -11.98
N TYR A 197 7.85 -10.51 -11.23
CA TYR A 197 7.75 -10.43 -9.78
C TYR A 197 9.12 -10.49 -9.08
N ILE A 198 9.95 -11.48 -9.43
CA ILE A 198 11.27 -11.64 -8.83
C ILE A 198 12.25 -10.53 -9.24
N LYS A 199 12.26 -10.17 -10.53
CA LYS A 199 13.26 -9.22 -11.06
C LYS A 199 12.96 -7.76 -10.74
N SER A 200 11.70 -7.43 -10.47
CA SER A 200 11.30 -6.09 -10.03
C SER A 200 11.32 -5.93 -8.50
N ASP A 201 11.72 -6.96 -7.74
CA ASP A 201 11.63 -6.98 -6.28
C ASP A 201 10.24 -6.59 -5.78
N SER A 202 9.22 -7.18 -6.37
CA SER A 202 7.85 -6.92 -5.97
C SER A 202 7.45 -7.78 -4.77
N SER A 203 6.62 -7.22 -3.90
CA SER A 203 5.98 -7.95 -2.80
C SER A 203 4.65 -8.56 -3.21
N MET A 204 4.02 -8.02 -4.27
CA MET A 204 2.77 -8.53 -4.83
C MET A 204 2.60 -8.11 -6.29
N PHE A 205 2.19 -9.06 -7.11
CA PHE A 205 1.49 -8.82 -8.37
C PHE A 205 0.10 -9.45 -8.29
N GLU A 206 -0.93 -8.69 -8.63
CA GLU A 206 -2.29 -9.18 -8.76
C GLU A 206 -2.83 -8.74 -10.12
N ILE A 207 -3.30 -9.71 -10.90
CA ILE A 207 -3.89 -9.52 -12.22
C ILE A 207 -5.34 -10.01 -12.14
N ASN A 208 -6.27 -9.08 -12.21
CA ASN A 208 -7.69 -9.39 -12.10
C ASN A 208 -8.54 -8.45 -12.97
N PRO A 209 -8.93 -8.91 -14.19
CA PRO A 209 -8.73 -10.25 -14.71
C PRO A 209 -7.44 -10.46 -15.52
N VAL A 210 -6.99 -11.72 -15.57
CA VAL A 210 -6.23 -12.28 -16.69
C VAL A 210 -7.25 -12.72 -17.72
N LEU A 211 -7.14 -12.26 -18.96
CA LEU A 211 -8.08 -12.55 -20.02
C LEU A 211 -7.52 -13.57 -21.01
N LYS A 212 -8.27 -14.63 -21.26
CA LYS A 212 -8.17 -15.41 -22.50
C LYS A 212 -9.05 -14.75 -23.55
N THR A 213 -8.44 -14.25 -24.60
CA THR A 213 -9.18 -13.63 -25.72
C THR A 213 -9.84 -14.68 -26.61
N SER A 214 -10.72 -14.24 -27.49
CA SER A 214 -11.41 -15.08 -28.46
C SER A 214 -10.48 -15.76 -29.49
N ASP A 215 -9.23 -15.30 -29.62
CA ASP A 215 -8.16 -15.91 -30.43
C ASP A 215 -7.09 -16.63 -29.59
N ASP A 216 -7.47 -17.09 -28.39
CA ASP A 216 -6.65 -17.88 -27.45
C ASP A 216 -5.37 -17.21 -26.95
N LYS A 217 -5.26 -15.89 -27.02
CA LYS A 217 -4.18 -15.15 -26.39
C LYS A 217 -4.48 -14.95 -24.90
N ILE A 218 -3.44 -14.90 -24.09
CA ILE A 218 -3.55 -14.60 -22.66
C ILE A 218 -2.92 -13.23 -22.40
N LEU A 219 -3.65 -12.35 -21.71
CA LEU A 219 -3.17 -11.01 -21.41
C LEU A 219 -3.66 -10.49 -20.03
N ALA A 220 -2.91 -9.56 -19.45
CA ALA A 220 -3.29 -8.83 -18.27
C ALA A 220 -4.19 -7.63 -18.64
N VAL A 221 -5.44 -7.64 -18.17
CA VAL A 221 -6.39 -6.53 -18.38
C VAL A 221 -6.26 -5.47 -17.32
N ASP A 222 -6.05 -5.89 -16.07
CA ASP A 222 -5.73 -5.01 -14.95
C ASP A 222 -4.42 -5.46 -14.28
N ALA A 223 -3.81 -4.58 -13.51
CA ALA A 223 -2.61 -4.91 -12.76
C ALA A 223 -2.55 -4.08 -11.47
N LYS A 224 -2.46 -4.77 -10.33
CA LYS A 224 -2.13 -4.18 -9.03
C LYS A 224 -0.75 -4.66 -8.62
N VAL A 225 0.17 -3.73 -8.46
CA VAL A 225 1.58 -4.02 -8.22
C VAL A 225 2.06 -3.29 -6.98
N THR A 226 2.69 -4.02 -6.08
CA THR A 226 3.37 -3.46 -4.92
C THR A 226 4.84 -3.87 -4.95
N LEU A 227 5.73 -2.89 -4.97
CA LEU A 227 7.18 -3.08 -4.91
C LEU A 227 7.66 -3.11 -3.46
N ASP A 228 8.70 -3.88 -3.18
CA ASP A 228 9.40 -3.81 -1.91
C ASP A 228 10.22 -2.50 -1.84
N GLU A 229 9.82 -1.60 -0.95
CA GLU A 229 10.49 -0.31 -0.80
C GLU A 229 11.95 -0.44 -0.36
N ASN A 230 12.29 -1.53 0.36
CA ASN A 230 13.66 -1.80 0.77
C ASN A 230 14.59 -2.14 -0.40
N ALA A 231 14.03 -2.49 -1.56
CA ALA A 231 14.79 -2.80 -2.76
C ALA A 231 14.92 -1.61 -3.75
N LEU A 232 14.20 -0.51 -3.53
CA LEU A 232 14.16 0.62 -4.47
C LEU A 232 15.52 1.30 -4.70
N PHE A 233 16.50 1.11 -3.80
CA PHE A 233 17.85 1.62 -3.99
C PHE A 233 18.54 1.06 -5.27
N ARG A 234 18.13 -0.13 -5.72
CA ARG A 234 18.61 -0.77 -6.95
C ARG A 234 17.69 -0.62 -8.15
N HIS A 235 16.48 -0.01 -7.96
CA HIS A 235 15.48 0.26 -8.99
C HIS A 235 15.13 1.75 -8.99
N LYS A 236 16.07 2.59 -9.40
CA LYS A 236 15.91 4.06 -9.39
C LYS A 236 14.81 4.53 -10.35
N ASP A 237 14.61 3.83 -11.44
CA ASP A 237 13.54 4.02 -12.41
C ASP A 237 12.16 3.76 -11.78
N TYR A 238 12.01 2.68 -11.03
CA TYR A 238 10.78 2.39 -10.30
C TYR A 238 10.55 3.35 -9.14
N ALA A 239 11.60 3.76 -8.43
CA ALA A 239 11.48 4.77 -7.38
C ALA A 239 10.90 6.10 -7.90
N ALA A 240 11.19 6.46 -9.16
CA ALA A 240 10.64 7.65 -9.80
C ALA A 240 9.15 7.54 -10.17
N MET A 241 8.58 6.32 -10.15
CA MET A 241 7.15 6.08 -10.41
C MET A 241 6.25 6.42 -9.20
N ARG A 242 6.83 6.77 -8.04
CA ARG A 242 6.09 7.03 -6.82
C ARG A 242 5.18 8.24 -6.98
N ASP A 243 3.89 8.09 -6.67
CA ASP A 243 2.93 9.18 -6.64
C ASP A 243 2.56 9.54 -5.19
N LEU A 244 3.16 10.61 -4.68
CA LEU A 244 2.94 11.08 -3.31
C LEU A 244 1.49 11.55 -3.05
N ARG A 245 0.71 11.85 -4.10
CA ARG A 245 -0.70 12.27 -3.98
C ARG A 245 -1.61 11.10 -3.57
N GLU A 246 -1.14 9.87 -3.77
CA GLU A 246 -1.86 8.64 -3.42
C GLU A 246 -1.51 8.12 -2.02
N GLU A 247 -0.49 8.68 -1.37
CA GLU A 247 -0.03 8.28 -0.04
C GLU A 247 -0.64 9.18 1.05
N ASN A 248 -0.59 8.72 2.30
CA ASN A 248 -0.98 9.54 3.43
C ASN A 248 0.00 10.71 3.59
N PRO A 249 -0.44 11.99 3.56
CA PRO A 249 0.46 13.14 3.62
C PRO A 249 1.32 13.16 4.88
N VAL A 250 0.79 12.71 6.02
CA VAL A 250 1.49 12.66 7.31
C VAL A 250 2.61 11.62 7.28
N GLU A 251 2.35 10.44 6.67
CA GLU A 251 3.38 9.40 6.49
C GLU A 251 4.48 9.86 5.52
N VAL A 252 4.13 10.62 4.48
CA VAL A 252 5.09 11.22 3.53
C VAL A 252 6.00 12.23 4.27
N GLU A 253 5.43 13.11 5.11
CA GLU A 253 6.17 14.07 5.91
C GLU A 253 7.10 13.36 6.90
N ALA A 254 6.60 12.36 7.62
CA ALA A 254 7.38 11.55 8.55
C ALA A 254 8.57 10.87 7.86
N LYS A 255 8.34 10.27 6.70
CA LYS A 255 9.38 9.62 5.92
C LYS A 255 10.45 10.60 5.42
N ALA A 256 10.05 11.81 5.02
CA ALA A 256 10.99 12.87 4.63
C ALA A 256 11.87 13.31 5.80
N ALA A 257 11.36 13.27 7.04
CA ALA A 257 12.10 13.51 8.27
C ALA A 257 12.90 12.30 8.78
N GLY A 258 12.88 11.18 8.06
CA GLY A 258 13.57 9.94 8.44
C GLY A 258 12.93 9.21 9.62
N LEU A 259 11.64 9.42 9.86
CA LEU A 259 10.83 8.73 10.86
C LEU A 259 10.05 7.58 10.24
N ASN A 260 9.89 6.48 10.97
CA ASN A 260 8.97 5.41 10.62
C ASN A 260 7.63 5.67 11.30
N TYR A 261 6.65 6.10 10.54
CA TYR A 261 5.32 6.47 11.01
C TYR A 261 4.23 5.72 10.23
N VAL A 262 3.21 5.27 10.94
CA VAL A 262 1.97 4.74 10.37
C VAL A 262 0.81 5.38 11.12
N ASP A 263 -0.13 5.94 10.37
CA ASP A 263 -1.35 6.56 10.88
C ASP A 263 -2.37 5.51 11.30
N LEU A 264 -3.03 5.69 12.45
CA LEU A 264 -4.03 4.79 13.02
C LEU A 264 -5.22 5.61 13.58
N ASP A 265 -6.37 4.96 13.76
CA ASP A 265 -7.63 5.59 14.19
C ASP A 265 -7.77 5.64 15.72
N GLY A 266 -6.75 6.13 16.44
CA GLY A 266 -6.75 6.11 17.91
C GLY A 266 -6.82 7.48 18.58
N ASN A 267 -6.57 7.48 19.91
CA ASN A 267 -6.60 8.69 20.74
C ASN A 267 -5.35 8.87 21.60
N VAL A 268 -4.38 7.96 21.50
CA VAL A 268 -3.09 8.06 22.21
C VAL A 268 -1.95 8.02 21.21
N GLY A 269 -1.26 9.15 21.08
CA GLY A 269 -0.06 9.23 20.27
C GLY A 269 1.08 8.42 20.87
N CYS A 270 1.84 7.71 20.03
CA CYS A 270 2.97 6.88 20.44
C CYS A 270 4.28 7.41 19.88
N MET A 271 5.31 7.51 20.71
CA MET A 271 6.68 7.79 20.31
C MET A 271 7.63 6.82 20.98
N VAL A 272 8.31 5.98 20.21
CA VAL A 272 9.20 4.94 20.74
C VAL A 272 10.52 4.87 19.98
N ASN A 273 11.49 4.13 20.52
CA ASN A 273 12.69 3.73 19.80
C ASN A 273 12.70 2.22 19.57
N GLY A 274 12.41 1.85 18.33
CA GLY A 274 12.40 0.47 17.88
C GLY A 274 11.00 -0.12 17.67
N ALA A 275 10.82 -0.78 16.53
CA ALA A 275 9.53 -1.30 16.09
C ALA A 275 8.89 -2.30 17.05
N GLY A 276 9.69 -3.19 17.66
CA GLY A 276 9.18 -4.16 18.65
C GLY A 276 8.62 -3.48 19.89
N LEU A 277 9.31 -2.42 20.38
CA LEU A 277 8.81 -1.63 21.51
C LEU A 277 7.54 -0.85 21.14
N ALA A 278 7.44 -0.37 19.88
CA ALA A 278 6.25 0.31 19.40
C ALA A 278 5.03 -0.61 19.43
N MET A 279 5.13 -1.83 18.92
CA MET A 279 4.05 -2.82 18.98
C MET A 279 3.63 -3.13 20.40
N GLY A 280 4.59 -3.41 21.31
CA GLY A 280 4.30 -3.65 22.73
C GLY A 280 3.69 -2.43 23.43
N THR A 281 4.07 -1.21 23.03
CA THR A 281 3.48 0.03 23.55
C THR A 281 2.04 0.21 23.10
N MET A 282 1.73 -0.10 21.84
CA MET A 282 0.36 -0.07 21.33
C MET A 282 -0.54 -1.08 22.04
N ASP A 283 -0.04 -2.30 22.30
CA ASP A 283 -0.75 -3.31 23.10
C ASP A 283 -1.02 -2.82 24.52
N LEU A 284 -0.04 -2.18 25.14
CA LEU A 284 -0.17 -1.60 26.46
C LEU A 284 -1.26 -0.52 26.51
N ILE A 285 -1.30 0.38 25.52
CA ILE A 285 -2.33 1.42 25.41
C ILE A 285 -3.71 0.78 25.31
N LYS A 286 -3.87 -0.26 24.50
CA LYS A 286 -5.15 -0.98 24.38
C LYS A 286 -5.56 -1.64 25.70
N GLN A 287 -4.64 -2.26 26.41
CA GLN A 287 -4.91 -2.85 27.75
C GLN A 287 -5.31 -1.80 28.78
N ALA A 288 -4.79 -0.58 28.66
CA ALA A 288 -5.18 0.56 29.52
C ALA A 288 -6.51 1.21 29.12
N GLY A 289 -7.20 0.69 28.09
CA GLY A 289 -8.49 1.20 27.62
C GLY A 289 -8.39 2.37 26.64
N GLY A 290 -7.18 2.73 26.19
CA GLY A 290 -6.95 3.68 25.11
C GLY A 290 -6.87 3.00 23.74
N GLU A 291 -6.80 3.79 22.68
CA GLU A 291 -6.56 3.31 21.32
C GLU A 291 -5.33 4.02 20.73
N PRO A 292 -4.33 3.29 20.18
CA PRO A 292 -3.15 3.90 19.60
C PRO A 292 -3.51 4.71 18.36
N ALA A 293 -3.09 5.98 18.31
CA ALA A 293 -3.33 6.88 17.18
C ALA A 293 -2.29 6.74 16.07
N ASN A 294 -1.14 6.17 16.39
CA ASN A 294 -0.07 5.96 15.42
C ASN A 294 0.94 4.90 15.89
N PHE A 295 1.66 4.35 14.93
CA PHE A 295 2.97 3.76 15.14
C PHE A 295 4.03 4.82 14.84
N LEU A 296 5.01 5.04 15.72
CA LEU A 296 6.14 5.92 15.44
C LEU A 296 7.41 5.43 16.11
N ASP A 297 8.41 5.11 15.28
CA ASP A 297 9.76 4.75 15.70
C ASP A 297 10.74 5.89 15.36
N VAL A 298 11.28 6.54 16.39
CA VAL A 298 12.28 7.61 16.24
C VAL A 298 13.69 7.09 15.99
N GLY A 299 13.89 5.77 16.05
CA GLY A 299 15.20 5.14 15.87
C GLY A 299 16.16 5.31 17.04
N GLY A 300 17.41 4.88 16.81
CA GLY A 300 18.45 4.84 17.85
C GLY A 300 19.15 6.18 18.15
N THR A 301 18.84 7.26 17.44
CA THR A 301 19.49 8.58 17.56
C THR A 301 18.45 9.68 17.76
N ALA A 302 17.54 9.51 18.73
CA ALA A 302 16.51 10.51 19.03
C ALA A 302 17.15 11.78 19.62
N ASP A 303 17.48 12.74 18.77
CA ASP A 303 17.89 14.09 19.13
C ASP A 303 16.66 15.03 19.29
N ALA A 304 16.90 16.23 19.82
CA ALA A 304 15.83 17.20 20.07
C ALA A 304 15.01 17.54 18.84
N GLN A 305 15.64 17.68 17.66
CA GLN A 305 14.94 18.05 16.43
C GLN A 305 14.05 16.92 15.92
N ARG A 306 14.51 15.66 16.03
CA ARG A 306 13.69 14.49 15.68
C ARG A 306 12.49 14.35 16.60
N VAL A 307 12.67 14.57 17.90
CA VAL A 307 11.60 14.54 18.89
C VAL A 307 10.58 15.66 18.60
N GLU A 308 11.04 16.88 18.32
CA GLU A 308 10.16 18.00 17.94
C GLU A 308 9.35 17.69 16.68
N THR A 309 10.00 17.17 15.65
CA THR A 309 9.33 16.77 14.42
C THR A 309 8.30 15.65 14.69
N ALA A 310 8.65 14.68 15.52
CA ALA A 310 7.75 13.59 15.88
C ALA A 310 6.51 14.10 16.63
N PHE A 311 6.67 15.02 17.58
CA PHE A 311 5.52 15.68 18.23
C PHE A 311 4.68 16.46 17.23
N GLY A 312 5.32 17.22 16.32
CA GLY A 312 4.63 17.98 15.30
C GLY A 312 3.75 17.10 14.41
N ILE A 313 4.22 15.90 14.07
CA ILE A 313 3.48 14.92 13.29
C ILE A 313 2.32 14.32 14.07
N ILE A 314 2.56 13.84 15.30
CA ILE A 314 1.51 13.26 16.16
C ILE A 314 0.38 14.26 16.42
N LEU A 315 0.73 15.52 16.67
CA LEU A 315 -0.25 16.57 17.00
C LEU A 315 -1.03 17.13 15.81
N GLN A 316 -0.77 16.66 14.58
CA GLN A 316 -1.63 16.95 13.43
C GLN A 316 -2.97 16.19 13.55
N ASP A 317 -2.99 15.05 14.25
CA ASP A 317 -4.23 14.34 14.51
C ASP A 317 -4.98 14.97 15.70
N SER A 318 -6.13 15.56 15.41
CA SER A 318 -7.01 16.18 16.40
C SER A 318 -7.69 15.20 17.37
N ASN A 319 -7.66 13.90 17.07
CA ASN A 319 -8.20 12.84 17.94
C ASN A 319 -7.25 12.50 19.08
N VAL A 320 -5.97 12.85 18.97
CA VAL A 320 -4.98 12.59 20.01
C VAL A 320 -5.30 13.39 21.29
N LYS A 321 -5.48 12.67 22.39
CA LYS A 321 -5.81 13.22 23.73
C LYS A 321 -4.65 13.08 24.73
N ALA A 322 -3.69 12.24 24.44
CA ALA A 322 -2.48 12.03 25.23
C ALA A 322 -1.35 11.51 24.34
N ILE A 323 -0.10 11.72 24.72
CA ILE A 323 1.06 11.15 24.03
C ILE A 323 1.86 10.30 25.02
N LEU A 324 2.14 9.05 24.65
CA LEU A 324 3.04 8.16 25.39
C LEU A 324 4.39 8.09 24.66
N VAL A 325 5.39 8.69 25.27
CA VAL A 325 6.81 8.52 24.91
C VAL A 325 7.37 7.35 25.70
N ASN A 326 7.74 6.28 25.01
CA ASN A 326 8.28 5.08 25.63
C ASN A 326 9.64 4.71 25.02
N ILE A 327 10.69 4.99 25.76
CA ILE A 327 12.07 4.80 25.32
C ILE A 327 12.75 3.75 26.19
N PHE A 328 13.38 2.78 25.55
CA PHE A 328 14.27 1.85 26.20
C PHE A 328 15.71 2.12 25.75
N GLY A 329 16.51 2.66 26.67
CA GLY A 329 17.88 3.07 26.41
C GLY A 329 18.88 1.91 26.57
N GLY A 330 19.23 1.28 25.47
CA GLY A 330 20.44 0.46 25.37
C GLY A 330 21.60 1.34 24.88
N ILE A 331 21.66 1.52 23.55
CA ILE A 331 22.61 2.44 22.90
C ILE A 331 22.13 3.89 23.04
N VAL A 332 20.82 4.10 23.00
CA VAL A 332 20.18 5.42 23.19
C VAL A 332 20.28 5.82 24.67
N ARG A 333 20.74 7.03 24.94
CA ARG A 333 20.80 7.60 26.27
C ARG A 333 19.49 8.29 26.62
N CYS A 334 18.85 7.87 27.72
CA CYS A 334 17.57 8.41 28.16
C CYS A 334 17.66 9.91 28.50
N ASP A 335 18.76 10.37 29.09
CA ASP A 335 18.99 11.79 29.41
C ASP A 335 18.97 12.69 28.14
N ARG A 336 19.50 12.21 27.02
CA ARG A 336 19.43 12.94 25.74
C ARG A 336 18.01 13.01 25.19
N VAL A 337 17.27 11.90 25.29
CA VAL A 337 15.86 11.90 24.86
C VAL A 337 15.02 12.81 25.75
N ALA A 338 15.21 12.74 27.06
CA ALA A 338 14.54 13.62 28.01
C ALA A 338 14.80 15.10 27.69
N GLN A 339 16.08 15.45 27.45
CA GLN A 339 16.43 16.80 27.01
C GLN A 339 15.73 17.18 25.70
N GLY A 340 15.68 16.26 24.72
CA GLY A 340 14.97 16.47 23.46
C GLY A 340 13.48 16.71 23.67
N VAL A 341 12.83 15.96 24.55
CA VAL A 341 11.41 16.15 24.91
C VAL A 341 11.18 17.52 25.57
N VAL A 342 12.05 17.91 26.51
CA VAL A 342 11.98 19.20 27.19
C VAL A 342 12.21 20.36 26.21
N ASP A 343 13.18 20.25 25.30
CA ASP A 343 13.49 21.28 24.33
C ASP A 343 12.35 21.41 23.29
N ALA A 344 11.81 20.30 22.81
CA ALA A 344 10.65 20.28 21.93
C ALA A 344 9.42 20.91 22.60
N TYR A 345 9.16 20.58 23.86
CA TYR A 345 8.06 21.19 24.62
C TYR A 345 8.23 22.71 24.75
N LYS A 346 9.44 23.21 25.01
CA LYS A 346 9.74 24.65 25.06
C LYS A 346 9.57 25.34 23.72
N SER A 347 10.06 24.70 22.65
CA SER A 347 9.98 25.24 21.29
C SER A 347 8.56 25.33 20.77
N MET A 348 7.76 24.29 21.02
CA MET A 348 6.40 24.16 20.56
C MET A 348 5.38 24.95 21.40
N GLY A 349 5.66 25.12 22.70
CA GLY A 349 4.82 25.88 23.63
C GLY A 349 3.37 25.43 23.61
N ASP A 350 2.43 26.34 23.41
CA ASP A 350 0.98 26.09 23.40
C ASP A 350 0.50 25.14 22.30
N LYS A 351 1.36 24.76 21.35
CA LYS A 351 1.02 23.73 20.35
C LYS A 351 0.91 22.36 20.98
N ILE A 352 1.61 22.10 22.07
CA ILE A 352 1.45 20.87 22.86
C ILE A 352 0.33 21.12 23.86
N ASN A 353 -0.88 20.76 23.48
CA ASN A 353 -2.10 20.97 24.25
C ASN A 353 -2.66 19.69 24.90
N VAL A 354 -1.89 18.60 24.84
CA VAL A 354 -2.24 17.30 25.42
C VAL A 354 -1.17 16.87 26.44
N PRO A 355 -1.53 16.09 27.49
CA PRO A 355 -0.57 15.58 28.44
C PRO A 355 0.39 14.60 27.78
N ILE A 356 1.64 14.64 28.20
CA ILE A 356 2.71 13.73 27.77
C ILE A 356 3.07 12.80 28.94
N ILE A 357 2.98 11.50 28.71
CA ILE A 357 3.52 10.47 29.59
C ILE A 357 4.88 10.05 29.04
N CYS A 358 5.92 10.12 29.86
CA CYS A 358 7.27 9.82 29.43
C CYS A 358 7.86 8.68 30.25
N ARG A 359 7.95 7.50 29.66
CA ARG A 359 8.62 6.34 30.26
C ARG A 359 10.01 6.20 29.66
N LEU A 360 11.02 6.35 30.50
CA LEU A 360 12.42 6.23 30.11
C LEU A 360 13.10 5.17 30.99
N GLN A 361 13.61 4.11 30.37
CA GLN A 361 14.28 3.02 31.04
C GLN A 361 15.59 2.66 30.34
N GLY A 362 16.62 2.31 31.12
CA GLY A 362 17.94 1.94 30.62
C GLY A 362 19.01 2.97 30.93
N THR A 363 19.94 3.22 30.01
CA THR A 363 21.13 4.07 30.23
C THR A 363 20.72 5.50 30.59
N ASN A 364 21.14 5.99 31.77
CA ASN A 364 20.86 7.32 32.33
C ASN A 364 19.35 7.60 32.54
N ALA A 365 18.58 6.56 32.89
CA ALA A 365 17.15 6.73 33.16
C ALA A 365 16.84 7.56 34.41
N ALA A 366 17.67 7.48 35.43
CA ALA A 366 17.52 8.27 36.68
C ALA A 366 17.72 9.77 36.42
N GLU A 367 18.77 10.13 35.69
CA GLU A 367 19.08 11.50 35.31
C GLU A 367 18.00 12.05 34.37
N ALA A 368 17.48 11.20 33.47
CA ALA A 368 16.38 11.57 32.56
C ALA A 368 15.08 11.88 33.32
N LYS A 369 14.75 11.06 34.33
CA LYS A 369 13.58 11.28 35.16
C LYS A 369 13.72 12.60 35.96
N GLU A 370 14.87 12.83 36.59
CA GLU A 370 15.14 14.08 37.33
C GLU A 370 15.02 15.30 36.40
N LEU A 371 15.53 15.24 35.19
CA LEU A 371 15.42 16.30 34.19
C LEU A 371 13.96 16.63 33.86
N ILE A 372 13.13 15.60 33.64
CA ILE A 372 11.70 15.78 33.33
C ILE A 372 10.96 16.33 34.53
N ASP A 373 11.15 15.77 35.72
CA ASP A 373 10.46 16.18 36.94
C ASP A 373 10.82 17.63 37.35
N ASN A 374 12.05 18.06 37.08
CA ASN A 374 12.52 19.44 37.36
C ASN A 374 12.22 20.42 36.22
N SER A 375 11.67 19.98 35.11
CA SER A 375 11.39 20.86 33.95
C SER A 375 10.29 21.89 34.17
N GLY A 376 9.42 21.65 35.17
CA GLY A 376 8.23 22.47 35.43
C GLY A 376 7.13 22.36 34.38
N MET A 377 7.20 21.38 33.46
CA MET A 377 6.24 21.14 32.38
C MET A 377 5.21 20.10 32.79
N GLN A 378 4.11 20.05 32.03
CA GLN A 378 3.07 19.03 32.21
C GLN A 378 3.46 17.71 31.55
N ILE A 379 4.60 17.15 31.96
CA ILE A 379 5.11 15.84 31.53
C ILE A 379 5.07 14.91 32.72
N ILE A 380 4.40 13.79 32.59
CA ILE A 380 4.25 12.78 33.62
C ILE A 380 5.34 11.73 33.44
N SER A 381 6.26 11.61 34.37
CA SER A 381 7.31 10.58 34.32
C SER A 381 6.79 9.22 34.78
N ALA A 382 7.25 8.15 34.12
CA ALA A 382 7.04 6.76 34.50
C ALA A 382 8.33 5.96 34.30
N THR A 383 8.54 4.93 35.13
CA THR A 383 9.69 4.03 35.01
C THR A 383 9.27 2.65 34.54
N GLU A 384 8.26 2.08 35.18
CA GLU A 384 7.76 0.76 34.87
C GLU A 384 6.73 0.80 33.76
N PHE A 385 6.62 -0.34 33.01
CA PHE A 385 5.71 -0.43 31.86
C PHE A 385 4.23 -0.34 32.31
N GLN A 386 3.91 -0.99 33.44
CA GLN A 386 2.57 -0.91 34.04
C GLN A 386 2.24 0.50 34.51
N GLU A 387 3.20 1.18 35.18
CA GLU A 387 3.02 2.57 35.60
C GLU A 387 2.65 3.49 34.44
N ALA A 388 3.28 3.31 33.26
CA ALA A 388 2.94 4.06 32.06
C ALA A 388 1.49 3.79 31.61
N ALA A 389 1.03 2.53 31.66
CA ALA A 389 -0.35 2.16 31.38
C ALA A 389 -1.35 2.83 32.31
N ASP A 390 -1.08 2.76 33.61
CA ASP A 390 -1.92 3.36 34.65
C ASP A 390 -2.05 4.88 34.46
N LYS A 391 -0.95 5.54 34.05
CA LYS A 391 -0.93 6.97 33.73
C LYS A 391 -1.73 7.30 32.46
N VAL A 392 -1.67 6.45 31.44
CA VAL A 392 -2.52 6.62 30.24
C VAL A 392 -3.99 6.53 30.62
N GLN A 393 -4.38 5.53 31.41
CA GLN A 393 -5.74 5.37 31.90
C GLN A 393 -6.21 6.59 32.72
N GLU A 394 -5.38 7.05 33.67
CA GLU A 394 -5.65 8.20 34.51
C GLU A 394 -5.91 9.48 33.68
N VAL A 395 -5.06 9.72 32.70
CA VAL A 395 -5.16 10.91 31.81
C VAL A 395 -6.38 10.87 30.91
N LEU A 396 -6.72 9.71 30.37
CA LEU A 396 -7.90 9.51 29.55
C LEU A 396 -9.21 9.50 30.39
N LYS A 397 -9.12 9.46 31.71
CA LYS A 397 -10.27 9.34 32.66
C LYS A 397 -11.14 8.11 32.36
N LEU A 398 -10.50 6.98 32.07
CA LEU A 398 -11.12 5.69 31.78
C LEU A 398 -11.27 4.84 33.06
#